data_3b45f79a738cdf4171504d9b8435ee88
#
_entry.id   3b45f79a738cdf4171504d9b8435ee88
#
_cell.length_a   1.000
_cell.length_b   1.000
_cell.length_c   1.000
_cell.angle_alpha   90.00
_cell.angle_beta   90.00
_cell.angle_gamma   90.00
#
_symmetry.space_group_name_H-M   'P 1'
#
loop_
_entity.id
_entity.type
_entity.pdbx_description
1 polymer ?
#
loop_
_entity_poly.entity_id
_entity_poly.type
_entity_poly.pdbx_seq_one_letter_code
_entity_poly.pdbx_strand_id
1 'polypeptide(L)'
;MLRAVPSSAASGSAAPQVSVRVVELRRRIDALERAGSEPVAGQRAGLLGALPFGAPEIDDALPWRGLALGALHEISGPSRDAAALGFVSALLARLAARAPGVVLWCRRRGASYESGDIYAPGLAAFGLDPSRLILLGAKQGRDVLWAMREGLSCPRLLAVVGEVEDAAVGLTASRRLQLAAEKSGVGCFLLRRVPPEGGQLNNAPPKGGHSNTTPGNAEEPSAALSRWHVRAAPSGPVPGLEAAPAAQRWLGPGRLRWHAELRRCRAAASREWLVEWHHETGNFTVAAPLCDRSVEQTAAGLAI
;
A
#
# COMPACT_ATOMS: atom_id res chain seq x y z
N MET A 1 54.46 -45.97 44.88
CA MET A 1 54.76 -45.50 43.50
C MET A 1 53.46 -45.54 42.72
N LEU A 2 52.79 -44.42 42.61
CA LEU A 2 51.62 -44.22 41.69
C LEU A 2 51.83 -42.89 40.96
N ARG A 3 51.97 -43.00 39.68
CA ARG A 3 52.27 -41.93 38.75
C ARG A 3 50.94 -41.19 38.39
N ALA A 4 50.93 -39.89 38.66
CA ALA A 4 49.81 -39.00 38.25
C ALA A 4 49.84 -38.75 36.74
N VAL A 5 48.68 -38.77 36.10
CA VAL A 5 48.46 -38.39 34.70
C VAL A 5 47.92 -36.96 34.69
N PRO A 6 48.43 -36.00 33.91
CA PRO A 6 47.83 -34.70 33.80
C PRO A 6 46.65 -34.70 32.84
N SER A 7 45.52 -34.21 33.30
CA SER A 7 44.36 -33.93 32.50
C SER A 7 44.57 -32.62 31.71
N SER A 8 44.63 -32.72 30.38
CA SER A 8 44.61 -31.56 29.48
C SER A 8 43.17 -31.27 29.06
N ALA A 9 42.61 -30.25 29.64
CA ALA A 9 41.34 -29.69 29.16
C ALA A 9 41.64 -28.62 28.12
N ALA A 10 41.44 -28.96 26.85
CA ALA A 10 41.39 -27.99 25.76
C ALA A 10 39.93 -27.61 25.48
N SER A 11 39.47 -26.53 26.08
CA SER A 11 38.22 -25.88 25.70
C SER A 11 38.45 -25.00 24.48
N GLY A 12 38.21 -25.56 23.31
CA GLY A 12 38.22 -24.82 22.05
C GLY A 12 36.93 -24.03 21.88
N SER A 13 37.02 -22.72 22.04
CA SER A 13 35.93 -21.76 21.75
C SER A 13 35.65 -21.73 20.25
N ALA A 14 34.58 -22.39 19.79
CA ALA A 14 34.14 -22.41 18.38
C ALA A 14 33.06 -21.34 18.05
N ALA A 15 32.81 -20.37 18.93
CA ALA A 15 31.70 -19.44 18.81
C ALA A 15 31.88 -18.20 17.89
N PRO A 16 33.06 -17.66 17.53
CA PRO A 16 33.12 -16.44 16.71
C PRO A 16 33.06 -16.67 15.20
N GLN A 17 33.34 -17.85 14.69
CA GLN A 17 33.44 -18.07 13.23
C GLN A 17 32.09 -18.17 12.52
N VAL A 18 31.00 -18.61 13.19
CA VAL A 18 29.66 -18.74 12.60
C VAL A 18 29.00 -17.36 12.46
N SER A 19 29.25 -16.48 13.41
CA SER A 19 28.69 -15.11 13.42
C SER A 19 29.27 -14.27 12.26
N VAL A 20 30.53 -14.35 11.98
CA VAL A 20 31.20 -13.62 10.89
C VAL A 20 30.75 -14.11 9.52
N ARG A 21 30.54 -15.42 9.34
CA ARG A 21 29.99 -15.98 8.09
C ARG A 21 28.54 -15.56 7.81
N VAL A 22 27.72 -15.47 8.83
CA VAL A 22 26.32 -15.03 8.67
C VAL A 22 26.25 -13.54 8.29
N VAL A 23 27.08 -12.70 8.88
CA VAL A 23 27.17 -11.28 8.54
C VAL A 23 27.69 -11.08 7.11
N GLU A 24 28.72 -11.84 6.71
CA GLU A 24 29.24 -11.78 5.35
C GLU A 24 28.22 -12.31 4.31
N LEU A 25 27.50 -13.38 4.65
CA LEU A 25 26.43 -13.91 3.79
C LEU A 25 25.29 -12.90 3.63
N ARG A 26 24.89 -12.23 4.72
CA ARG A 26 23.90 -11.14 4.65
C ARG A 26 24.39 -9.98 3.79
N ARG A 27 25.62 -9.51 3.97
CA ARG A 27 26.22 -8.49 3.10
C ARG A 27 26.25 -8.89 1.63
N ARG A 28 26.54 -10.16 1.33
CA ARG A 28 26.52 -10.69 -0.04
C ARG A 28 25.11 -10.78 -0.61
N ILE A 29 24.15 -11.21 0.20
CA ILE A 29 22.74 -11.23 -0.19
C ILE A 29 22.25 -9.80 -0.46
N ASP A 30 22.52 -8.86 0.45
CA ASP A 30 22.19 -7.44 0.27
C ASP A 30 22.89 -6.80 -0.94
N ALA A 31 24.12 -7.24 -1.26
CA ALA A 31 24.84 -6.79 -2.45
C ALA A 31 24.27 -7.40 -3.73
N LEU A 32 23.89 -8.67 -3.72
CA LEU A 32 23.25 -9.36 -4.84
C LEU A 32 21.82 -8.87 -5.05
N GLU A 33 21.09 -8.57 -3.99
CA GLU A 33 19.75 -7.95 -4.07
C GLU A 33 19.86 -6.53 -4.62
N ARG A 34 20.88 -5.76 -4.23
CA ARG A 34 21.15 -4.44 -4.82
C ARG A 34 21.63 -4.53 -6.26
N ALA A 35 22.53 -5.44 -6.58
CA ALA A 35 23.03 -5.67 -7.94
C ALA A 35 21.98 -6.32 -8.86
N GLY A 36 21.13 -7.23 -8.33
CA GLY A 36 20.00 -7.82 -9.03
C GLY A 36 18.78 -6.89 -9.11
N SER A 37 18.79 -5.77 -8.40
CA SER A 37 17.73 -4.74 -8.45
C SER A 37 17.95 -3.73 -9.57
N GLU A 38 19.07 -3.75 -10.22
CA GLU A 38 19.47 -2.74 -11.22
C GLU A 38 19.23 -3.31 -12.58
N PRO A 39 18.78 -4.01 -13.30
CA PRO A 39 18.39 -3.71 -14.68
C PRO A 39 17.05 -4.20 -15.19
N VAL A 40 16.29 -5.00 -14.49
CA VAL A 40 15.05 -5.54 -15.11
C VAL A 40 13.83 -4.71 -14.75
N ALA A 41 13.63 -4.35 -13.51
CA ALA A 41 12.57 -3.42 -13.11
C ALA A 41 12.99 -1.96 -13.37
N GLY A 42 14.27 -1.63 -13.17
CA GLY A 42 14.82 -0.30 -13.39
C GLY A 42 14.94 0.10 -14.85
N GLN A 43 15.26 -0.82 -15.77
CA GLN A 43 15.33 -0.49 -17.21
C GLN A 43 13.95 -0.30 -17.84
N ARG A 44 12.93 -1.04 -17.43
CA ARG A 44 11.56 -0.83 -17.91
C ARG A 44 10.80 0.21 -17.10
N ALA A 45 10.99 0.31 -15.80
CA ALA A 45 10.52 1.45 -15.02
C ALA A 45 11.17 2.75 -15.48
N GLY A 46 12.42 2.72 -15.93
CA GLY A 46 13.08 3.85 -16.59
C GLY A 46 12.48 4.24 -17.96
N LEU A 47 11.92 3.29 -18.69
CA LEU A 47 11.21 3.53 -19.95
C LEU A 47 9.76 3.98 -19.76
N LEU A 48 9.11 3.54 -18.67
CA LEU A 48 7.72 3.86 -18.35
C LEU A 48 7.58 4.90 -17.24
N GLY A 49 8.68 5.19 -16.56
CA GLY A 49 8.75 6.18 -15.51
C GLY A 49 8.14 5.71 -14.19
N ALA A 50 8.05 6.63 -13.27
CA ALA A 50 7.33 6.50 -12.02
C ALA A 50 6.16 7.48 -11.97
N LEU A 51 5.16 7.17 -11.18
CA LEU A 51 4.08 8.07 -10.83
C LEU A 51 4.47 8.83 -9.55
N PRO A 52 4.90 10.09 -9.62
CA PRO A 52 5.17 10.88 -8.43
C PRO A 52 3.87 11.18 -7.67
N PHE A 53 3.96 11.26 -6.36
CA PHE A 53 2.84 11.73 -5.52
C PHE A 53 2.60 13.24 -5.69
N GLY A 54 3.63 13.99 -6.09
CA GLY A 54 3.62 15.45 -6.11
C GLY A 54 3.92 16.04 -4.75
N ALA A 55 4.40 15.23 -3.83
CA ALA A 55 4.85 15.58 -2.49
C ALA A 55 6.33 15.15 -2.37
N PRO A 56 7.28 16.09 -2.34
CA PRO A 56 8.71 15.77 -2.29
C PRO A 56 9.09 14.86 -1.13
N GLU A 57 8.43 15.00 0.02
CA GLU A 57 8.69 14.20 1.23
C GLU A 57 8.40 12.71 1.01
N ILE A 58 7.47 12.39 0.11
CA ILE A 58 7.14 11.02 -0.28
C ILE A 58 8.01 10.59 -1.46
N ASP A 59 8.08 11.45 -2.48
CA ASP A 59 8.77 11.13 -3.72
C ASP A 59 10.26 10.90 -3.51
N ASP A 60 10.92 11.70 -2.68
CA ASP A 60 12.34 11.55 -2.34
C ASP A 60 12.62 10.34 -1.43
N ALA A 61 11.61 9.83 -0.74
CA ALA A 61 11.71 8.63 0.07
C ALA A 61 11.61 7.33 -0.75
N LEU A 62 11.14 7.42 -2.00
CA LEU A 62 10.97 6.28 -2.88
C LEU A 62 12.13 6.18 -3.89
N PRO A 63 12.60 4.95 -4.22
CA PRO A 63 13.78 4.75 -5.08
C PRO A 63 13.64 5.36 -6.48
N TRP A 64 12.41 5.47 -6.96
CA TRP A 64 12.09 5.98 -8.31
C TRP A 64 11.46 7.37 -8.29
N ARG A 65 11.51 8.08 -7.16
CA ARG A 65 10.85 9.37 -6.95
C ARG A 65 9.34 9.29 -7.26
N GLY A 66 8.70 8.24 -6.79
CA GLY A 66 7.30 7.91 -6.99
C GLY A 66 7.03 6.42 -7.03
N LEU A 67 5.82 6.00 -7.37
CA LEU A 67 5.47 4.61 -7.58
C LEU A 67 5.94 4.15 -8.96
N ALA A 68 6.75 3.10 -9.03
CA ALA A 68 7.22 2.54 -10.28
C ALA A 68 6.05 2.01 -11.12
N LEU A 69 5.91 2.44 -12.36
CA LEU A 69 4.95 1.88 -13.30
C LEU A 69 5.43 0.51 -13.80
N GLY A 70 4.51 -0.35 -14.22
CA GLY A 70 4.85 -1.73 -14.56
C GLY A 70 5.23 -2.58 -13.34
N ALA A 71 4.64 -2.31 -12.19
CA ALA A 71 4.87 -3.03 -10.96
C ALA A 71 3.57 -3.25 -10.18
N LEU A 72 3.58 -4.27 -9.32
CA LEU A 72 2.50 -4.54 -8.38
C LEU A 72 2.71 -3.71 -7.10
N HIS A 73 1.70 -2.93 -6.76
CA HIS A 73 1.58 -2.21 -5.50
C HIS A 73 0.41 -2.77 -4.71
N GLU A 74 0.65 -3.26 -3.51
CA GLU A 74 -0.39 -3.68 -2.59
C GLU A 74 -0.78 -2.51 -1.70
N ILE A 75 -2.07 -2.23 -1.61
CA ILE A 75 -2.63 -1.22 -0.73
C ILE A 75 -3.65 -1.91 0.18
N SER A 76 -3.43 -1.83 1.47
CA SER A 76 -4.31 -2.38 2.48
C SER A 76 -4.96 -1.29 3.31
N GLY A 77 -6.09 -1.59 3.91
CA GLY A 77 -6.76 -0.71 4.86
C GLY A 77 -7.89 -1.44 5.57
N PRO A 78 -8.45 -0.87 6.64
CA PRO A 78 -9.58 -1.45 7.36
C PRO A 78 -10.76 -1.70 6.41
N SER A 79 -11.48 -2.81 6.57
CA SER A 79 -12.57 -3.20 5.66
C SER A 79 -13.74 -2.22 5.68
N ARG A 80 -13.95 -1.53 6.81
CA ARG A 80 -15.00 -0.51 7.01
C ARG A 80 -14.59 0.89 6.60
N ASP A 81 -13.35 1.07 6.18
CA ASP A 81 -12.76 2.35 5.84
C ASP A 81 -12.54 2.43 4.32
N ALA A 82 -13.03 3.49 3.69
CA ALA A 82 -12.84 3.73 2.26
C ALA A 82 -11.48 4.39 1.95
N ALA A 83 -10.60 4.59 2.94
CA ALA A 83 -9.34 5.31 2.76
C ALA A 83 -8.44 4.68 1.70
N ALA A 84 -8.25 3.36 1.74
CA ALA A 84 -7.44 2.65 0.75
C ALA A 84 -8.02 2.81 -0.67
N LEU A 85 -9.35 2.77 -0.80
CA LEU A 85 -10.06 3.01 -2.07
C LEU A 85 -9.85 4.44 -2.55
N GLY A 86 -10.03 5.42 -1.67
CA GLY A 86 -9.81 6.85 -1.98
C GLY A 86 -8.36 7.13 -2.38
N PHE A 87 -7.41 6.57 -1.66
CA PHE A 87 -5.99 6.71 -1.96
C PHE A 87 -5.62 6.16 -3.34
N VAL A 88 -6.11 4.95 -3.70
CA VAL A 88 -5.92 4.39 -5.05
C VAL A 88 -6.63 5.25 -6.10
N SER A 89 -7.84 5.73 -5.83
CA SER A 89 -8.56 6.63 -6.75
C SER A 89 -7.78 7.92 -7.04
N ALA A 90 -7.14 8.50 -6.02
CA ALA A 90 -6.26 9.66 -6.18
C ALA A 90 -5.01 9.33 -7.03
N LEU A 91 -4.38 8.17 -6.81
CA LEU A 91 -3.25 7.70 -7.64
C LEU A 91 -3.68 7.50 -9.11
N LEU A 92 -4.85 6.91 -9.34
CA LEU A 92 -5.38 6.71 -10.68
C LEU A 92 -5.73 8.03 -11.37
N ALA A 93 -6.29 9.00 -10.65
CA ALA A 93 -6.55 10.34 -11.17
C ALA A 93 -5.25 11.02 -11.63
N ARG A 94 -4.18 10.95 -10.82
CA ARG A 94 -2.86 11.45 -11.20
C ARG A 94 -2.30 10.76 -12.43
N LEU A 95 -2.42 9.44 -12.49
CA LEU A 95 -1.95 8.65 -13.62
C LEU A 95 -2.73 9.00 -14.89
N ALA A 96 -4.06 9.14 -14.77
CA ALA A 96 -4.95 9.51 -15.87
C ALA A 96 -4.70 10.93 -16.40
N ALA A 97 -4.26 11.86 -15.55
CA ALA A 97 -3.87 13.20 -15.97
C ALA A 97 -2.55 13.22 -16.78
N ARG A 98 -1.71 12.20 -16.64
CA ARG A 98 -0.39 12.12 -17.28
C ARG A 98 -0.36 11.32 -18.56
N ALA A 99 -1.29 10.38 -18.73
CA ALA A 99 -1.31 9.49 -19.88
C ALA A 99 -2.74 9.13 -20.32
N PRO A 100 -2.97 8.95 -21.62
CA PRO A 100 -4.21 8.40 -22.13
C PRO A 100 -4.32 6.91 -21.75
N GLY A 101 -5.54 6.38 -21.80
CA GLY A 101 -5.80 4.97 -21.55
C GLY A 101 -6.97 4.75 -20.60
N VAL A 102 -7.29 3.50 -20.38
CA VAL A 102 -8.44 3.04 -19.61
C VAL A 102 -7.95 2.27 -18.38
N VAL A 103 -8.62 2.41 -17.27
CA VAL A 103 -8.40 1.65 -16.05
C VAL A 103 -9.33 0.46 -16.04
N LEU A 104 -8.80 -0.75 -15.88
CA LEU A 104 -9.58 -1.95 -15.59
C LEU A 104 -9.67 -2.15 -14.08
N TRP A 105 -10.87 -2.14 -13.53
CA TRP A 105 -11.13 -2.35 -12.12
C TRP A 105 -11.89 -3.66 -11.91
N CYS A 106 -11.20 -4.64 -11.34
CA CYS A 106 -11.71 -5.97 -11.08
C CYS A 106 -12.14 -6.11 -9.62
N ARG A 107 -13.37 -6.51 -9.37
CA ARG A 107 -13.90 -6.75 -8.02
C ARG A 107 -14.83 -7.94 -7.99
N ARG A 108 -15.11 -8.48 -6.79
CA ARG A 108 -16.09 -9.55 -6.64
C ARG A 108 -17.50 -8.99 -6.79
N ARG A 109 -18.33 -9.61 -7.64
CA ARG A 109 -19.74 -9.26 -7.80
C ARG A 109 -20.53 -9.68 -6.58
N GLY A 110 -21.45 -8.83 -6.11
CA GLY A 110 -22.33 -9.15 -4.98
C GLY A 110 -21.63 -9.22 -3.63
N ALA A 111 -20.35 -8.86 -3.52
CA ALA A 111 -19.74 -8.61 -2.25
C ALA A 111 -20.37 -7.33 -1.69
N SER A 112 -21.09 -7.46 -0.59
CA SER A 112 -21.51 -6.29 0.19
C SER A 112 -20.25 -5.74 0.86
N TYR A 113 -19.57 -4.85 0.18
CA TYR A 113 -18.49 -4.13 0.80
C TYR A 113 -19.09 -3.11 1.76
N GLU A 114 -18.67 -3.13 3.00
CA GLU A 114 -19.12 -2.14 4.00
C GLU A 114 -18.79 -0.70 3.56
N SER A 115 -17.79 -0.53 2.70
CA SER A 115 -17.42 0.74 2.06
C SER A 115 -18.26 1.09 0.81
N GLY A 116 -19.26 0.27 0.47
CA GLY A 116 -20.16 0.49 -0.67
C GLY A 116 -19.60 0.10 -2.04
N ASP A 117 -20.34 0.49 -3.07
CA ASP A 117 -19.96 0.30 -4.47
C ASP A 117 -19.16 1.49 -5.00
N ILE A 118 -18.49 1.27 -6.15
CA ILE A 118 -17.80 2.34 -6.85
C ILE A 118 -18.84 3.35 -7.35
N TYR A 119 -18.71 4.58 -6.87
CA TYR A 119 -19.60 5.69 -7.20
C TYR A 119 -18.94 6.61 -8.22
N ALA A 120 -19.43 6.60 -9.47
CA ALA A 120 -18.84 7.32 -10.59
C ALA A 120 -18.68 8.85 -10.34
N PRO A 121 -19.67 9.57 -9.77
CA PRO A 121 -19.47 10.98 -9.42
C PRO A 121 -18.36 11.19 -8.38
N GLY A 122 -18.20 10.25 -7.44
CA GLY A 122 -17.09 10.29 -6.48
C GLY A 122 -15.74 10.17 -7.15
N LEU A 123 -15.60 9.27 -8.15
CA LEU A 123 -14.36 9.16 -8.92
C LEU A 123 -14.08 10.44 -9.73
N ALA A 124 -15.13 11.05 -10.31
CA ALA A 124 -14.99 12.32 -11.00
C ALA A 124 -14.52 13.45 -10.07
N ALA A 125 -14.98 13.45 -8.82
CA ALA A 125 -14.53 14.39 -7.79
C ALA A 125 -13.04 14.18 -7.42
N PHE A 126 -12.48 12.99 -7.61
CA PHE A 126 -11.04 12.74 -7.53
C PHE A 126 -10.27 13.22 -8.77
N GLY A 127 -10.93 13.53 -9.87
CA GLY A 127 -10.33 13.88 -11.15
C GLY A 127 -10.17 12.67 -12.10
N LEU A 128 -10.75 11.52 -11.78
CA LEU A 128 -10.78 10.35 -12.66
C LEU A 128 -12.08 10.34 -13.47
N ASP A 129 -11.98 10.53 -14.78
CA ASP A 129 -13.12 10.44 -15.68
C ASP A 129 -13.71 9.01 -15.66
N PRO A 130 -14.98 8.83 -15.23
CA PRO A 130 -15.62 7.52 -15.19
C PRO A 130 -15.72 6.83 -16.55
N SER A 131 -15.71 7.56 -17.66
CA SER A 131 -15.71 6.99 -19.02
C SER A 131 -14.41 6.23 -19.34
N ARG A 132 -13.35 6.48 -18.57
CA ARG A 132 -12.07 5.78 -18.64
C ARG A 132 -11.97 4.58 -17.71
N LEU A 133 -13.09 4.14 -17.13
CA LEU A 133 -13.14 3.01 -16.20
C LEU A 133 -13.92 1.85 -16.81
N ILE A 134 -13.30 0.67 -16.85
CA ILE A 134 -13.96 -0.60 -17.12
C ILE A 134 -14.12 -1.32 -15.77
N LEU A 135 -15.36 -1.51 -15.32
CA LEU A 135 -15.64 -2.24 -14.08
C LEU A 135 -15.96 -3.69 -14.39
N LEU A 136 -15.15 -4.62 -13.91
CA LEU A 136 -15.33 -6.05 -14.08
C LEU A 136 -15.76 -6.70 -12.77
N GLY A 137 -16.96 -7.32 -12.78
CA GLY A 137 -17.49 -8.08 -11.65
C GLY A 137 -17.20 -9.57 -11.80
N ALA A 138 -16.30 -10.12 -11.00
CA ALA A 138 -15.98 -11.55 -10.95
C ALA A 138 -16.83 -12.30 -9.90
N LYS A 139 -16.95 -13.62 -10.02
CA LYS A 139 -17.71 -14.43 -9.07
C LYS A 139 -16.94 -14.71 -7.77
N GLN A 140 -15.64 -14.91 -7.88
CA GLN A 140 -14.77 -15.30 -6.75
C GLN A 140 -13.48 -14.46 -6.76
N GLY A 141 -12.78 -14.40 -5.62
CA GLY A 141 -11.51 -13.66 -5.51
C GLY A 141 -10.42 -14.17 -6.46
N ARG A 142 -10.35 -15.50 -6.69
CA ARG A 142 -9.42 -16.07 -7.68
C ARG A 142 -9.70 -15.61 -9.10
N ASP A 143 -10.96 -15.38 -9.44
CA ASP A 143 -11.36 -14.89 -10.77
C ASP A 143 -10.99 -13.41 -10.93
N VAL A 144 -10.98 -12.62 -9.82
CA VAL A 144 -10.44 -11.25 -9.81
C VAL A 144 -8.96 -11.27 -10.17
N LEU A 145 -8.16 -12.12 -9.49
CA LEU A 145 -6.72 -12.23 -9.77
C LEU A 145 -6.43 -12.71 -11.19
N TRP A 146 -7.25 -13.63 -11.70
CA TRP A 146 -7.16 -14.07 -13.10
C TRP A 146 -7.45 -12.93 -14.07
N ALA A 147 -8.54 -12.18 -13.85
CA ALA A 147 -8.92 -11.04 -14.67
C ALA A 147 -7.87 -9.93 -14.65
N MET A 148 -7.26 -9.65 -13.47
CA MET A 148 -6.14 -8.73 -13.37
C MET A 148 -4.97 -9.16 -14.27
N ARG A 149 -4.59 -10.44 -14.19
CA ARG A 149 -3.49 -10.98 -14.99
C ARG A 149 -3.76 -10.87 -16.49
N GLU A 150 -4.98 -11.20 -16.93
CA GLU A 150 -5.39 -11.04 -18.32
C GLU A 150 -5.38 -9.56 -18.76
N GLY A 151 -5.91 -8.67 -17.89
CA GLY A 151 -5.86 -7.23 -18.12
C GLY A 151 -4.44 -6.70 -18.26
N LEU A 152 -3.52 -7.15 -17.41
CA LEU A 152 -2.10 -6.78 -17.49
C LEU A 152 -1.43 -7.22 -18.79
N SER A 153 -2.01 -8.13 -19.55
CA SER A 153 -1.52 -8.52 -20.87
C SER A 153 -1.88 -7.50 -21.98
N CYS A 154 -2.73 -6.51 -21.66
CA CYS A 154 -3.12 -5.45 -22.59
C CYS A 154 -2.32 -4.17 -22.33
N PRO A 155 -1.29 -3.83 -23.13
CA PRO A 155 -0.44 -2.66 -22.89
C PRO A 155 -1.14 -1.31 -23.13
N ARG A 156 -2.37 -1.33 -23.63
CA ARG A 156 -3.21 -0.12 -23.81
C ARG A 156 -3.95 0.29 -22.55
N LEU A 157 -4.01 -0.59 -21.54
CA LEU A 157 -4.55 -0.20 -20.25
C LEU A 157 -3.58 0.73 -19.53
N LEU A 158 -4.13 1.73 -18.87
CA LEU A 158 -3.40 2.67 -18.03
C LEU A 158 -2.99 2.00 -16.72
N ALA A 159 -3.95 1.31 -16.12
CA ALA A 159 -3.76 0.55 -14.89
C ALA A 159 -4.77 -0.59 -14.78
N VAL A 160 -4.41 -1.58 -13.96
CA VAL A 160 -5.30 -2.66 -13.52
C VAL A 160 -5.39 -2.60 -12.00
N VAL A 161 -6.62 -2.52 -11.49
CA VAL A 161 -6.93 -2.54 -10.05
C VAL A 161 -7.69 -3.83 -9.73
N GLY A 162 -7.36 -4.47 -8.65
CA GLY A 162 -8.11 -5.61 -8.11
C GLY A 162 -8.49 -5.41 -6.66
N GLU A 163 -9.74 -5.62 -6.32
CA GLU A 163 -10.19 -5.66 -4.94
C GLU A 163 -10.35 -7.12 -4.49
N VAL A 164 -9.62 -7.50 -3.47
CA VAL A 164 -9.66 -8.85 -2.90
C VAL A 164 -9.75 -8.80 -1.37
N GLU A 165 -10.37 -9.81 -0.80
CA GLU A 165 -10.29 -10.08 0.63
C GLU A 165 -8.93 -10.70 0.95
N ASP A 166 -8.40 -10.44 2.12
CA ASP A 166 -7.00 -10.70 2.49
C ASP A 166 -6.53 -12.15 2.27
N ALA A 167 -7.38 -13.12 2.54
CA ALA A 167 -7.04 -14.56 2.47
C ALA A 167 -6.79 -15.12 1.06
N ALA A 168 -6.94 -14.30 0.00
CA ALA A 168 -6.94 -14.82 -1.37
C ALA A 168 -5.59 -14.68 -2.10
N VAL A 169 -4.59 -13.98 -1.55
CA VAL A 169 -3.39 -13.56 -2.30
C VAL A 169 -2.10 -14.06 -1.66
N GLY A 170 -1.70 -15.27 -2.02
CA GLY A 170 -0.38 -15.80 -1.63
C GLY A 170 0.75 -15.33 -2.56
N LEU A 171 2.00 -15.70 -2.20
CA LEU A 171 3.23 -15.35 -2.94
C LEU A 171 3.16 -15.72 -4.44
N THR A 172 2.58 -16.88 -4.78
CA THR A 172 2.50 -17.32 -6.18
C THR A 172 1.60 -16.42 -7.02
N ALA A 173 0.46 -15.98 -6.46
CA ALA A 173 -0.46 -15.10 -7.17
C ALA A 173 0.15 -13.70 -7.35
N SER A 174 0.69 -13.12 -6.29
CA SER A 174 1.35 -11.81 -6.35
C SER A 174 2.55 -11.81 -7.30
N ARG A 175 3.35 -12.89 -7.34
CA ARG A 175 4.47 -13.02 -8.29
C ARG A 175 3.99 -13.06 -9.74
N ARG A 176 2.89 -13.74 -10.05
CA ARG A 176 2.31 -13.76 -11.40
C ARG A 176 1.85 -12.38 -11.84
N LEU A 177 1.20 -11.62 -10.94
CA LEU A 177 0.79 -10.24 -11.23
C LEU A 177 2.00 -9.31 -11.42
N GLN A 178 3.01 -9.41 -10.55
CA GLN A 178 4.25 -8.63 -10.68
C GLN A 178 4.93 -8.87 -12.03
N LEU A 179 5.12 -10.12 -12.43
CA LEU A 179 5.74 -10.47 -13.71
C LEU A 179 4.92 -10.00 -14.91
N ALA A 180 3.58 -10.06 -14.83
CA ALA A 180 2.71 -9.57 -15.89
C ALA A 180 2.79 -8.03 -16.00
N ALA A 181 2.80 -7.31 -14.88
CA ALA A 181 2.98 -5.85 -14.86
C ALA A 181 4.34 -5.44 -15.40
N GLU A 182 5.43 -6.11 -15.00
CA GLU A 182 6.78 -5.87 -15.52
C GLU A 182 6.87 -6.05 -17.04
N LYS A 183 6.20 -7.07 -17.56
CA LYS A 183 6.20 -7.37 -19.00
C LYS A 183 5.46 -6.32 -19.82
N SER A 184 4.30 -5.86 -19.33
CA SER A 184 3.42 -4.93 -20.07
C SER A 184 3.74 -3.46 -19.80
N GLY A 185 4.26 -3.16 -18.62
CA GLY A 185 4.45 -1.80 -18.15
C GLY A 185 3.21 -1.15 -17.54
N VAL A 186 2.09 -1.87 -17.49
CA VAL A 186 0.82 -1.39 -16.94
C VAL A 186 0.91 -1.31 -15.43
N GLY A 187 0.42 -0.22 -14.82
CA GLY A 187 0.34 -0.08 -13.36
C GLY A 187 -0.59 -1.14 -12.76
N CYS A 188 -0.14 -1.83 -11.72
CA CYS A 188 -0.92 -2.86 -11.05
C CYS A 188 -1.14 -2.53 -9.57
N PHE A 189 -2.39 -2.35 -9.18
CA PHE A 189 -2.80 -2.00 -7.83
C PHE A 189 -3.69 -3.11 -7.25
N LEU A 190 -3.28 -3.68 -6.14
CA LEU A 190 -4.03 -4.69 -5.42
C LEU A 190 -4.54 -4.13 -4.10
N LEU A 191 -5.84 -3.89 -4.03
CA LEU A 191 -6.53 -3.47 -2.82
C LEU A 191 -6.84 -4.68 -1.96
N ARG A 192 -6.28 -4.73 -0.77
CA ARG A 192 -6.50 -5.77 0.23
C ARG A 192 -7.32 -5.21 1.39
N ARG A 193 -8.44 -5.82 1.67
CA ARG A 193 -9.29 -5.43 2.79
C ARG A 193 -8.94 -6.27 4.00
N VAL A 194 -8.48 -5.62 5.04
CA VAL A 194 -8.13 -6.24 6.32
C VAL A 194 -9.39 -6.23 7.19
N PRO A 195 -9.87 -7.41 7.66
CA PRO A 195 -10.97 -7.46 8.61
C PRO A 195 -10.65 -6.62 9.86
N PRO A 196 -11.66 -6.02 10.52
CA PRO A 196 -11.44 -5.38 11.80
C PRO A 196 -10.91 -6.38 12.81
N GLU A 197 -9.98 -5.96 13.67
CA GLU A 197 -9.46 -6.78 14.75
C GLU A 197 -10.61 -7.32 15.61
N GLY A 198 -10.74 -8.66 15.72
CA GLY A 198 -11.84 -9.33 16.41
C GLY A 198 -13.07 -9.68 15.57
N GLY A 199 -13.13 -9.27 14.32
CA GLY A 199 -14.22 -9.65 13.40
C GLY A 199 -13.94 -10.97 12.70
N GLN A 200 -14.60 -12.05 13.13
CA GLN A 200 -14.70 -13.27 12.33
C GLN A 200 -15.51 -12.97 11.07
N LEU A 201 -14.84 -13.03 9.91
CA LEU A 201 -15.57 -13.17 8.66
C LEU A 201 -16.38 -14.48 8.73
N ASN A 202 -17.70 -14.38 8.61
CA ASN A 202 -18.63 -15.53 8.56
C ASN A 202 -18.47 -16.31 7.23
N ASN A 203 -17.25 -16.66 6.87
CA ASN A 203 -16.95 -17.63 5.82
C ASN A 203 -16.06 -18.68 6.45
N ALA A 204 -16.66 -19.82 6.84
CA ALA A 204 -15.93 -21.00 7.25
C ALA A 204 -14.85 -21.31 6.19
N PRO A 205 -13.59 -21.55 6.60
CA PRO A 205 -12.57 -21.98 5.67
C PRO A 205 -12.97 -23.33 5.05
N PRO A 206 -12.60 -23.59 3.79
CA PRO A 206 -12.78 -24.92 3.22
C PRO A 206 -12.03 -25.90 4.12
N LYS A 207 -12.74 -26.92 4.57
CA LYS A 207 -12.19 -28.01 5.40
C LYS A 207 -10.95 -28.57 4.69
N GLY A 208 -9.76 -28.41 5.27
CA GLY A 208 -8.55 -29.08 4.81
C GLY A 208 -7.25 -28.28 4.74
N GLY A 209 -7.09 -27.19 5.44
CA GLY A 209 -5.80 -26.50 5.52
C GLY A 209 -5.50 -26.08 6.96
N HIS A 210 -4.41 -26.60 7.53
CA HIS A 210 -3.88 -26.16 8.81
C HIS A 210 -3.30 -24.73 8.62
N SER A 211 -4.11 -23.71 8.83
CA SER A 211 -3.60 -22.36 8.99
C SER A 211 -3.41 -22.09 10.48
N ASN A 212 -2.20 -22.34 10.98
CA ASN A 212 -1.72 -21.74 12.22
C ASN A 212 -1.55 -20.24 12.00
N THR A 213 -2.63 -19.49 11.93
CA THR A 213 -2.57 -18.03 11.91
C THR A 213 -2.76 -17.55 13.33
N THR A 214 -1.66 -17.35 14.03
CA THR A 214 -1.61 -16.54 15.22
C THR A 214 -2.07 -15.11 14.83
N PRO A 215 -3.01 -14.49 15.54
CA PRO A 215 -3.38 -13.10 15.29
C PRO A 215 -2.24 -12.22 15.80
N GLY A 216 -1.38 -11.78 14.92
CA GLY A 216 -0.22 -10.96 15.23
C GLY A 216 0.71 -10.84 14.03
N ASN A 217 0.54 -9.81 13.23
CA ASN A 217 1.55 -9.13 12.39
C ASN A 217 2.51 -9.94 11.48
N ALA A 218 2.29 -11.21 11.20
CA ALA A 218 3.04 -11.87 10.15
C ALA A 218 2.36 -11.58 8.80
N GLU A 219 2.79 -10.53 8.14
CA GLU A 219 2.35 -10.24 6.77
C GLU A 219 2.71 -11.42 5.86
N GLU A 220 1.71 -12.00 5.19
CA GLU A 220 1.96 -13.06 4.23
C GLU A 220 2.98 -12.62 3.17
N PRO A 221 3.89 -13.53 2.75
CA PRO A 221 4.87 -13.23 1.73
C PRO A 221 4.19 -12.77 0.44
N SER A 222 4.66 -11.65 -0.13
CA SER A 222 4.19 -11.10 -1.40
C SER A 222 5.35 -10.67 -2.28
N ALA A 223 5.16 -10.77 -3.59
CA ALA A 223 6.10 -10.29 -4.60
C ALA A 223 5.87 -8.82 -4.99
N ALA A 224 4.96 -8.11 -4.33
CA ALA A 224 4.71 -6.70 -4.59
C ALA A 224 5.96 -5.85 -4.39
N LEU A 225 6.13 -4.86 -5.26
CA LEU A 225 7.25 -3.93 -5.21
C LEU A 225 7.14 -2.99 -4.01
N SER A 226 5.91 -2.55 -3.69
CA SER A 226 5.62 -1.80 -2.47
C SER A 226 4.32 -2.27 -1.82
N ARG A 227 4.26 -2.12 -0.49
CA ARG A 227 3.09 -2.45 0.33
C ARG A 227 2.76 -1.25 1.21
N TRP A 228 1.53 -0.81 1.09
CA TRP A 228 1.00 0.34 1.80
C TRP A 228 -0.13 -0.07 2.72
N HIS A 229 -0.20 0.59 3.86
CA HIS A 229 -1.37 0.53 4.73
C HIS A 229 -1.95 1.93 4.88
N VAL A 230 -3.23 2.07 4.52
CA VAL A 230 -3.88 3.39 4.45
C VAL A 230 -5.11 3.40 5.34
N ARG A 231 -5.17 4.37 6.22
CA ARG A 231 -6.29 4.61 7.15
C ARG A 231 -6.82 6.02 6.99
N ALA A 232 -8.11 6.22 7.22
CA ALA A 232 -8.67 7.56 7.25
C ALA A 232 -8.05 8.40 8.37
N ALA A 233 -7.89 9.67 8.10
CA ALA A 233 -7.52 10.67 9.08
C ALA A 233 -8.58 11.79 9.10
N PRO A 234 -8.69 12.56 10.18
CA PRO A 234 -9.55 13.72 10.20
C PRO A 234 -9.29 14.64 9.03
N SER A 235 -10.34 15.07 8.33
CA SER A 235 -10.22 15.93 7.15
C SER A 235 -9.47 17.24 7.45
N GLY A 236 -8.80 17.75 6.44
CA GLY A 236 -8.13 19.04 6.51
C GLY A 236 -9.10 20.22 6.59
N PRO A 237 -8.57 21.44 6.62
CA PRO A 237 -9.39 22.65 6.52
C PRO A 237 -10.23 22.64 5.23
N VAL A 238 -11.40 23.29 5.29
CA VAL A 238 -12.19 23.54 4.10
C VAL A 238 -11.41 24.52 3.21
N PRO A 239 -11.25 24.22 1.90
CA PRO A 239 -10.54 25.12 0.99
C PRO A 239 -11.14 26.52 0.99
N GLY A 240 -10.26 27.54 1.10
CA GLY A 240 -10.67 28.94 1.18
C GLY A 240 -11.15 29.42 2.55
N LEU A 241 -11.27 28.51 3.53
CA LEU A 241 -11.65 28.80 4.91
C LEU A 241 -10.55 28.53 5.93
N GLU A 242 -9.32 28.38 5.50
CA GLU A 242 -8.18 28.04 6.37
C GLU A 242 -7.96 29.08 7.49
N ALA A 243 -8.17 30.36 7.17
CA ALA A 243 -8.06 31.48 8.11
C ALA A 243 -9.39 31.86 8.78
N ALA A 244 -10.49 31.17 8.46
CA ALA A 244 -11.81 31.51 9.00
C ALA A 244 -11.90 31.21 10.51
N PRO A 245 -12.73 31.94 11.27
CA PRO A 245 -13.04 31.63 12.65
C PRO A 245 -13.56 30.19 12.80
N ALA A 246 -13.32 29.56 13.95
CA ALA A 246 -13.67 28.16 14.19
C ALA A 246 -15.14 27.83 13.87
N ALA A 247 -16.06 28.72 14.16
CA ALA A 247 -17.50 28.58 13.86
C ALA A 247 -17.81 28.45 12.36
N GLN A 248 -16.98 29.03 11.48
CA GLN A 248 -17.16 28.99 10.03
C GLN A 248 -16.44 27.82 9.36
N ARG A 249 -15.53 27.13 10.06
CA ARG A 249 -14.78 25.99 9.50
C ARG A 249 -15.64 24.73 9.32
N TRP A 250 -16.85 24.72 9.86
CA TRP A 250 -17.79 23.59 9.78
C TRP A 250 -18.74 23.66 8.58
N LEU A 251 -18.54 24.59 7.64
CA LEU A 251 -19.46 24.80 6.52
C LEU A 251 -19.31 23.82 5.36
N GLY A 252 -18.49 22.78 5.49
CA GLY A 252 -18.37 21.77 4.46
C GLY A 252 -17.34 20.68 4.78
N PRO A 253 -17.26 19.63 3.94
CA PRO A 253 -16.22 18.65 4.06
C PRO A 253 -14.85 19.28 3.72
N GLY A 254 -13.89 19.12 4.61
CA GLY A 254 -12.52 19.53 4.35
C GLY A 254 -11.81 18.58 3.39
N ARG A 255 -10.55 18.88 3.09
CA ARG A 255 -9.72 18.03 2.22
C ARG A 255 -9.54 16.64 2.82
N LEU A 256 -9.57 15.63 1.95
CA LEU A 256 -9.38 14.24 2.34
C LEU A 256 -7.95 14.03 2.83
N ARG A 257 -7.84 13.38 3.99
CA ARG A 257 -6.57 13.04 4.61
C ARG A 257 -6.51 11.55 4.94
N TRP A 258 -5.30 11.02 4.82
CA TRP A 258 -5.01 9.63 5.14
C TRP A 258 -3.70 9.50 5.89
N HIS A 259 -3.65 8.59 6.84
CA HIS A 259 -2.40 8.02 7.31
C HIS A 259 -1.96 6.98 6.28
N ALA A 260 -0.90 7.27 5.55
CA ALA A 260 -0.31 6.40 4.54
C ALA A 260 1.02 5.85 5.06
N GLU A 261 1.02 4.57 5.44
CA GLU A 261 2.18 3.86 5.93
C GLU A 261 2.77 3.00 4.79
N LEU A 262 4.01 3.27 4.40
CA LEU A 262 4.81 2.41 3.55
C LEU A 262 5.42 1.30 4.40
N ARG A 263 4.75 0.15 4.51
CA ARG A 263 5.21 -0.99 5.29
C ARG A 263 6.41 -1.66 4.69
N ARG A 264 6.42 -1.76 3.36
CA ARG A 264 7.50 -2.39 2.63
C ARG A 264 7.66 -1.75 1.25
N CYS A 265 8.90 -1.50 0.87
CA CYS A 265 9.27 -1.17 -0.50
C CYS A 265 10.64 -1.75 -0.80
N ARG A 266 10.86 -2.24 -2.01
CA ARG A 266 12.18 -2.69 -2.43
C ARG A 266 13.11 -1.47 -2.48
N ALA A 267 14.22 -1.54 -1.74
CA ALA A 267 15.23 -0.50 -1.64
C ALA A 267 14.77 0.83 -1.01
N ALA A 268 13.70 0.83 -0.20
CA ALA A 268 13.32 1.95 0.65
C ALA A 268 12.99 1.47 2.06
N ALA A 269 13.17 2.36 3.04
CA ALA A 269 12.77 2.11 4.42
C ALA A 269 11.26 2.29 4.62
N SER A 270 10.70 1.60 5.61
CA SER A 270 9.32 1.84 6.05
C SER A 270 9.18 3.26 6.58
N ARG A 271 8.10 3.93 6.20
CA ARG A 271 7.78 5.31 6.61
C ARG A 271 6.27 5.51 6.67
N GLU A 272 5.85 6.51 7.41
CA GLU A 272 4.46 6.94 7.51
C GLU A 272 4.35 8.44 7.25
N TRP A 273 3.26 8.84 6.59
CA TRP A 273 2.92 10.23 6.32
C TRP A 273 1.44 10.46 6.58
N LEU A 274 1.11 11.66 7.08
CA LEU A 274 -0.23 12.20 6.99
C LEU A 274 -0.34 12.92 5.65
N VAL A 275 -1.06 12.33 4.71
CA VAL A 275 -1.20 12.87 3.35
C VAL A 275 -2.55 13.54 3.17
N GLU A 276 -2.58 14.62 2.41
CA GLU A 276 -3.77 15.35 2.02
C GLU A 276 -3.90 15.35 0.50
N TRP A 277 -5.13 15.12 0.00
CA TRP A 277 -5.44 15.15 -1.42
C TRP A 277 -6.00 16.50 -1.85
N HIS A 278 -5.38 17.11 -2.85
CA HIS A 278 -5.81 18.34 -3.49
C HIS A 278 -6.40 18.03 -4.86
N HIS A 279 -7.72 17.94 -4.94
CA HIS A 279 -8.41 17.58 -6.18
C HIS A 279 -8.25 18.67 -7.26
N GLU A 280 -8.05 19.93 -6.88
CA GLU A 280 -7.85 21.05 -7.79
C GLU A 280 -6.56 20.93 -8.60
N THR A 281 -5.50 20.44 -7.97
CA THR A 281 -4.18 20.28 -8.58
C THR A 281 -3.86 18.83 -8.95
N GLY A 282 -4.65 17.87 -8.45
CA GLY A 282 -4.38 16.44 -8.58
C GLY A 282 -3.07 16.01 -7.89
N ASN A 283 -2.68 16.67 -6.80
CA ASN A 283 -1.45 16.39 -6.05
C ASN A 283 -1.76 15.94 -4.63
N PHE A 284 -0.84 15.14 -4.09
CA PHE A 284 -0.75 14.94 -2.65
C PHE A 284 0.14 16.02 -2.03
N THR A 285 -0.09 16.31 -0.76
CA THR A 285 0.83 17.04 0.11
C THR A 285 0.96 16.29 1.42
N VAL A 286 2.07 16.46 2.10
CA VAL A 286 2.24 15.96 3.46
C VAL A 286 1.71 17.02 4.42
N ALA A 287 0.65 16.67 5.16
CA ALA A 287 0.09 17.54 6.16
C ALA A 287 0.89 17.44 7.47
N ALA A 288 1.07 18.55 8.16
CA ALA A 288 1.55 18.48 9.54
C ALA A 288 0.55 17.68 10.39
N PRO A 289 1.03 16.83 11.34
CA PRO A 289 0.13 16.19 12.27
C PRO A 289 -0.71 17.27 12.95
N LEU A 290 -2.01 17.03 13.08
CA LEU A 290 -2.87 17.90 13.87
C LEU A 290 -2.30 17.86 15.28
N CYS A 291 -1.68 18.96 15.72
CA CYS A 291 -1.37 19.13 17.12
C CYS A 291 -2.69 18.96 17.86
N ASP A 292 -2.73 17.98 18.76
CA ASP A 292 -3.83 17.84 19.70
C ASP A 292 -3.89 19.15 20.47
N ARG A 293 -4.75 20.06 20.03
CA ARG A 293 -5.08 21.23 20.84
C ARG A 293 -5.86 20.63 21.98
N SER A 294 -5.14 20.32 23.07
CA SER A 294 -5.70 20.20 24.37
C SER A 294 -6.82 21.24 24.42
N VAL A 295 -8.02 20.77 24.69
CA VAL A 295 -9.14 21.63 25.03
C VAL A 295 -8.71 22.32 26.32
N GLU A 296 -7.95 23.39 26.19
CA GLU A 296 -7.84 24.37 27.26
C GLU A 296 -9.25 24.89 27.47
N GLN A 297 -9.88 24.25 28.41
CA GLN A 297 -11.13 24.64 28.96
C GLN A 297 -11.09 26.14 29.23
N THR A 298 -11.83 26.86 28.43
CA THR A 298 -12.31 28.18 28.84
C THR A 298 -13.33 27.96 29.95
N ALA A 299 -12.84 27.53 31.10
CA ALA A 299 -13.53 27.65 32.39
C ALA A 299 -13.25 29.06 32.90
N ALA A 300 -13.68 30.06 32.16
CA ALA A 300 -13.69 31.44 32.64
C ALA A 300 -15.05 32.03 32.28
N GLY A 301 -15.89 32.15 33.29
CA GLY A 301 -17.00 33.12 33.25
C GLY A 301 -18.40 32.52 33.22
N LEU A 302 -18.79 31.80 34.26
CA LEU A 302 -20.16 31.92 34.78
C LEU A 302 -20.06 32.19 36.30
N ALA A 303 -19.70 33.42 36.62
CA ALA A 303 -20.05 34.06 37.87
C ALA A 303 -20.91 35.25 37.51
N ILE A 304 -22.20 35.14 37.68
CA ILE A 304 -23.20 36.02 38.30
C ILE A 304 -24.58 35.44 37.95
#